data_4b4bd059d6cdc66e3d165e98b224488d
#
_entry.id   4b4bd059d6cdc66e3d165e98b224488d
#
_cell.length_a   1.000
_cell.length_b   1.000
_cell.length_c   1.000
_cell.angle_alpha   90.00
_cell.angle_beta   90.00
_cell.angle_gamma   90.00
#
_symmetry.space_group_name_H-M   'P 1'
#
loop_
_entity.id
_entity.type
_entity.pdbx_description
1 polymer ?
#
loop_
_entity_poly.entity_id
_entity_poly.type
_entity_poly.pdbx_seq_one_letter_code
_entity_poly.pdbx_strand_id
1 'polypeptide(L)'
;QNVAVFDELTVYENIDYFCGLYITDKATRKKYVDDAIAFVGLEDFVKFHPKKLSGGLLRRLNIACGIAHKPELIILDEPTVAVDPQSRNKILEGILQLNREGATIIYTSHYMEEVEQICTRIAIMDKGSKIAEGTTEELKRMIKNTETITAEILQLPENVREQIEALEHVYNVSYADNKLVARCTGGRHNLIEILKILQENQVCFGSVYSEQPTLNDVFLEITGKALRDKE
;
A
#
# COMPACT_ATOMS: atom_id res chain seq x y z
N GLN A 1 -10.58 12.17 1.12
CA GLN A 1 -9.37 12.54 0.34
C GLN A 1 -8.86 13.94 0.70
N ASN A 2 -9.69 14.97 0.67
CA ASN A 2 -9.30 16.32 1.09
C ASN A 2 -9.39 16.48 2.62
N VAL A 3 -8.49 17.31 3.18
CA VAL A 3 -8.54 17.64 4.60
C VAL A 3 -9.74 18.57 4.87
N ALA A 4 -10.57 18.22 5.85
CA ALA A 4 -11.80 18.92 6.20
C ALA A 4 -11.76 19.34 7.67
N VAL A 5 -10.90 20.29 8.00
CA VAL A 5 -10.75 20.87 9.34
C VAL A 5 -10.95 22.37 9.30
N PHE A 6 -11.23 22.99 10.45
CA PHE A 6 -11.41 24.42 10.58
C PHE A 6 -10.07 25.09 10.90
N ASP A 7 -9.62 25.98 10.04
CA ASP A 7 -8.35 26.70 10.17
C ASP A 7 -8.31 27.66 11.40
N GLU A 8 -9.48 28.11 11.83
CA GLU A 8 -9.68 29.03 12.96
C GLU A 8 -9.66 28.33 14.33
N LEU A 9 -9.80 26.99 14.32
CA LEU A 9 -9.76 26.18 15.53
C LEU A 9 -8.38 25.54 15.71
N THR A 10 -7.98 25.33 16.95
CA THR A 10 -6.77 24.55 17.28
C THR A 10 -6.98 23.06 16.96
N VAL A 11 -5.91 22.28 17.02
CA VAL A 11 -5.99 20.80 16.91
C VAL A 11 -7.00 20.22 17.87
N TYR A 12 -6.92 20.61 19.17
CA TYR A 12 -7.85 20.13 20.18
C TYR A 12 -9.30 20.53 19.86
N GLU A 13 -9.55 21.79 19.54
CA GLU A 13 -10.89 22.30 19.25
C GLU A 13 -11.51 21.68 17.99
N ASN A 14 -10.72 21.37 16.96
CA ASN A 14 -11.19 20.63 15.81
C ASN A 14 -11.70 19.24 16.23
N ILE A 15 -10.89 18.48 16.96
CA ILE A 15 -11.26 17.12 17.38
C ILE A 15 -12.47 17.16 18.33
N ASP A 16 -12.49 18.12 19.29
CA ASP A 16 -13.61 18.29 20.22
C ASP A 16 -14.90 18.65 19.47
N TYR A 17 -14.83 19.52 18.47
CA TYR A 17 -15.98 19.90 17.66
C TYR A 17 -16.59 18.68 16.94
N PHE A 18 -15.78 17.92 16.20
CA PHE A 18 -16.29 16.75 15.47
C PHE A 18 -16.76 15.64 16.40
N CYS A 19 -16.07 15.39 17.50
CA CYS A 19 -16.50 14.45 18.53
C CYS A 19 -17.84 14.89 19.16
N GLY A 20 -18.01 16.19 19.41
CA GLY A 20 -19.20 16.79 20.00
C GLY A 20 -20.46 16.67 19.17
N LEU A 21 -20.36 16.42 17.86
CA LEU A 21 -21.51 16.15 16.99
C LEU A 21 -22.21 14.82 17.37
N TYR A 22 -21.49 13.90 18.00
CA TYR A 22 -21.98 12.56 18.35
C TYR A 22 -22.04 12.33 19.87
N ILE A 23 -21.10 12.91 20.63
CA ILE A 23 -20.95 12.68 22.07
C ILE A 23 -21.30 13.95 22.81
N THR A 24 -22.48 13.97 23.45
CA THR A 24 -23.01 15.13 24.21
C THR A 24 -22.48 15.23 25.64
N ASP A 25 -22.16 14.08 26.27
CA ASP A 25 -21.58 14.05 27.60
C ASP A 25 -20.15 14.60 27.59
N LYS A 26 -19.93 15.68 28.32
CA LYS A 26 -18.66 16.42 28.35
C LYS A 26 -17.48 15.60 28.87
N ALA A 27 -17.71 14.74 29.86
CA ALA A 27 -16.64 13.95 30.46
C ALA A 27 -16.16 12.83 29.48
N THR A 28 -17.11 12.12 28.88
CA THR A 28 -16.86 11.11 27.86
C THR A 28 -16.19 11.71 26.61
N ARG A 29 -16.73 12.86 26.14
CA ARG A 29 -16.17 13.58 24.99
C ARG A 29 -14.73 13.98 25.22
N LYS A 30 -14.40 14.58 26.38
CA LYS A 30 -13.02 14.94 26.71
C LYS A 30 -12.10 13.72 26.66
N LYS A 31 -12.51 12.61 27.29
CA LYS A 31 -11.74 11.37 27.23
C LYS A 31 -11.51 10.90 25.80
N TYR A 32 -12.53 10.90 24.97
CA TYR A 32 -12.45 10.44 23.57
C TYR A 32 -11.55 11.35 22.71
N VAL A 33 -11.59 12.66 22.98
CA VAL A 33 -10.70 13.63 22.33
C VAL A 33 -9.24 13.36 22.72
N ASP A 34 -8.98 13.19 24.02
CA ASP A 34 -7.63 12.90 24.52
C ASP A 34 -7.12 11.56 23.97
N ASP A 35 -7.96 10.51 23.92
CA ASP A 35 -7.64 9.20 23.29
C ASP A 35 -7.30 9.37 21.80
N ALA A 36 -8.08 10.15 21.05
CA ALA A 36 -7.85 10.37 19.62
C ALA A 36 -6.56 11.16 19.35
N ILE A 37 -6.24 12.15 20.18
CA ILE A 37 -4.99 12.91 20.10
C ILE A 37 -3.78 11.98 20.30
N ALA A 38 -3.82 11.17 21.37
CA ALA A 38 -2.76 10.20 21.67
C ALA A 38 -2.61 9.15 20.55
N PHE A 39 -3.72 8.65 20.03
CA PHE A 39 -3.75 7.67 18.96
C PHE A 39 -3.02 8.14 17.69
N VAL A 40 -3.21 9.42 17.30
CA VAL A 40 -2.54 9.98 16.12
C VAL A 40 -1.20 10.65 16.43
N GLY A 41 -0.78 10.72 17.71
CA GLY A 41 0.48 11.34 18.15
C GLY A 41 0.51 12.85 17.90
N LEU A 42 -0.51 13.57 18.35
CA LEU A 42 -0.63 15.03 18.22
C LEU A 42 -0.56 15.76 19.56
N GLU A 43 -0.10 15.12 20.63
CA GLU A 43 -0.04 15.67 22.00
C GLU A 43 0.70 17.00 22.08
N ASP A 44 1.83 17.12 21.37
CA ASP A 44 2.66 18.33 21.36
C ASP A 44 2.06 19.46 20.51
N PHE A 45 1.02 19.15 19.71
CA PHE A 45 0.43 20.08 18.75
C PHE A 45 -0.99 20.55 19.11
N VAL A 46 -1.53 20.16 20.26
CA VAL A 46 -2.93 20.41 20.67
C VAL A 46 -3.36 21.87 20.58
N LYS A 47 -2.43 22.81 20.82
CA LYS A 47 -2.67 24.26 20.78
C LYS A 47 -2.34 24.91 19.43
N PHE A 48 -1.88 24.13 18.46
CA PHE A 48 -1.53 24.66 17.14
C PHE A 48 -2.78 24.75 16.26
N HIS A 49 -2.79 25.74 15.39
CA HIS A 49 -3.78 25.84 14.32
C HIS A 49 -3.34 25.00 13.11
N PRO A 50 -4.28 24.47 12.30
CA PRO A 50 -3.98 23.64 11.13
C PRO A 50 -2.93 24.21 10.19
N LYS A 51 -2.95 25.53 9.96
CA LYS A 51 -1.98 26.25 9.10
C LYS A 51 -0.52 26.14 9.54
N LYS A 52 -0.26 25.75 10.78
CA LYS A 52 1.09 25.57 11.34
C LYS A 52 1.56 24.11 11.29
N LEU A 53 0.72 23.20 10.82
CA LEU A 53 1.02 21.78 10.75
C LEU A 53 1.66 21.41 9.41
N SER A 54 2.55 20.41 9.40
CA SER A 54 2.98 19.77 8.17
C SER A 54 1.82 18.99 7.52
N GLY A 55 1.93 18.64 6.24
CA GLY A 55 0.91 17.85 5.55
C GLY A 55 0.58 16.53 6.26
N GLY A 56 1.59 15.83 6.78
CA GLY A 56 1.40 14.59 7.53
C GLY A 56 0.69 14.81 8.87
N LEU A 57 1.03 15.88 9.62
CA LEU A 57 0.34 16.25 10.86
C LEU A 57 -1.10 16.65 10.59
N LEU A 58 -1.33 17.41 9.52
CA LEU A 58 -2.67 17.83 9.12
C LEU A 58 -3.55 16.63 8.72
N ARG A 59 -2.99 15.65 8.01
CA ARG A 59 -3.70 14.42 7.68
C ARG A 59 -4.05 13.61 8.93
N ARG A 60 -3.13 13.52 9.89
CA ARG A 60 -3.38 12.86 11.18
C ARG A 60 -4.47 13.58 11.97
N LEU A 61 -4.50 14.92 11.98
CA LEU A 61 -5.60 15.69 12.56
C LEU A 61 -6.95 15.35 11.90
N ASN A 62 -7.00 15.31 10.57
CA ASN A 62 -8.22 14.97 9.84
C ASN A 62 -8.74 13.57 10.20
N ILE A 63 -7.84 12.59 10.34
CA ILE A 63 -8.18 11.22 10.79
C ILE A 63 -8.72 11.28 12.23
N ALA A 64 -8.03 11.98 13.15
CA ALA A 64 -8.47 12.11 14.54
C ALA A 64 -9.89 12.68 14.65
N CYS A 65 -10.22 13.71 13.86
CA CYS A 65 -11.58 14.26 13.82
C CYS A 65 -12.63 13.21 13.41
N GLY A 66 -12.28 12.34 12.44
CA GLY A 66 -13.18 11.30 11.95
C GLY A 66 -13.39 10.12 12.91
N ILE A 67 -12.41 9.83 13.78
CA ILE A 67 -12.44 8.63 14.66
C ILE A 67 -12.75 8.95 16.13
N ALA A 68 -12.69 10.22 16.55
CA ALA A 68 -12.79 10.61 17.97
C ALA A 68 -14.09 10.12 18.63
N HIS A 69 -15.19 10.02 17.91
CA HIS A 69 -16.46 9.51 18.44
C HIS A 69 -16.57 7.98 18.44
N LYS A 70 -15.48 7.26 18.13
CA LYS A 70 -15.37 5.78 18.09
C LYS A 70 -16.41 5.12 17.18
N PRO A 71 -16.44 5.44 15.88
CA PRO A 71 -17.40 4.88 14.92
C PRO A 71 -17.15 3.37 14.68
N GLU A 72 -18.23 2.62 14.44
CA GLU A 72 -18.17 1.20 14.08
C GLU A 72 -17.74 1.00 12.61
N LEU A 73 -18.01 1.99 11.76
CA LEU A 73 -17.64 2.00 10.33
C LEU A 73 -16.80 3.24 10.03
N ILE A 74 -15.61 3.01 9.45
CA ILE A 74 -14.67 4.06 9.05
C ILE A 74 -14.40 3.94 7.56
N ILE A 75 -14.55 5.04 6.83
CA ILE A 75 -14.23 5.11 5.40
C ILE A 75 -13.02 6.03 5.24
N LEU A 76 -11.91 5.49 4.74
CA LEU A 76 -10.65 6.19 4.50
C LEU A 76 -10.37 6.21 3.00
N ASP A 77 -10.54 7.37 2.39
CA ASP A 77 -10.28 7.58 0.97
C ASP A 77 -8.87 8.16 0.79
N GLU A 78 -7.96 7.31 0.28
CA GLU A 78 -6.54 7.61 0.05
C GLU A 78 -5.85 8.36 1.23
N PRO A 79 -5.90 7.83 2.46
CA PRO A 79 -5.47 8.59 3.65
C PRO A 79 -3.95 8.85 3.72
N THR A 80 -3.15 8.18 2.91
CA THR A 80 -1.68 8.24 2.93
C THR A 80 -1.08 9.01 1.76
N VAL A 81 -1.91 9.52 0.83
CA VAL A 81 -1.43 10.30 -0.31
C VAL A 81 -0.73 11.57 0.17
N ALA A 82 0.44 11.85 -0.42
CA ALA A 82 1.30 12.98 -0.10
C ALA A 82 1.77 13.05 1.38
N VAL A 83 1.82 11.91 2.05
CA VAL A 83 2.31 11.78 3.43
C VAL A 83 3.71 11.17 3.43
N ASP A 84 4.60 11.71 4.25
CA ASP A 84 5.95 11.16 4.43
C ASP A 84 5.93 9.72 4.96
N PRO A 85 6.99 8.91 4.70
CA PRO A 85 7.01 7.49 5.08
C PRO A 85 6.77 7.22 6.58
N GLN A 86 7.28 8.09 7.46
CA GLN A 86 7.12 7.92 8.90
C GLN A 86 5.66 8.15 9.34
N SER A 87 5.03 9.21 8.83
CA SER A 87 3.62 9.49 9.09
C SER A 87 2.70 8.45 8.46
N ARG A 88 3.05 7.95 7.26
CA ARG A 88 2.35 6.84 6.59
C ARG A 88 2.29 5.59 7.46
N ASN A 89 3.44 5.11 7.94
CA ASN A 89 3.49 3.93 8.80
C ASN A 89 2.64 4.09 10.06
N LYS A 90 2.67 5.25 10.71
CA LYS A 90 1.83 5.52 11.88
C LYS A 90 0.33 5.49 11.56
N ILE A 91 -0.07 5.99 10.39
CA ILE A 91 -1.47 5.91 9.94
C ILE A 91 -1.88 4.45 9.74
N LEU A 92 -1.06 3.65 9.05
CA LEU A 92 -1.36 2.23 8.79
C LEU A 92 -1.43 1.41 10.08
N GLU A 93 -0.50 1.61 11.02
CA GLU A 93 -0.53 0.99 12.34
C GLU A 93 -1.80 1.35 13.11
N GLY A 94 -2.19 2.63 13.07
CA GLY A 94 -3.42 3.12 13.66
C GLY A 94 -4.66 2.47 13.06
N ILE A 95 -4.73 2.32 11.74
CA ILE A 95 -5.84 1.64 11.05
C ILE A 95 -5.98 0.19 11.53
N LEU A 96 -4.86 -0.54 11.61
CA LEU A 96 -4.85 -1.91 12.12
C LEU A 96 -5.32 -1.99 13.58
N GLN A 97 -4.96 -1.00 14.41
CA GLN A 97 -5.41 -0.94 15.80
C GLN A 97 -6.93 -0.72 15.88
N LEU A 98 -7.49 0.24 15.12
CA LEU A 98 -8.94 0.49 15.08
C LEU A 98 -9.72 -0.76 14.66
N ASN A 99 -9.19 -1.50 13.69
CA ASN A 99 -9.82 -2.76 13.27
C ASN A 99 -9.78 -3.81 14.38
N ARG A 100 -8.65 -3.97 15.11
CA ARG A 100 -8.57 -4.88 16.27
C ARG A 100 -9.52 -4.49 17.40
N GLU A 101 -9.81 -3.20 17.55
CA GLU A 101 -10.77 -2.66 18.51
C GLU A 101 -12.23 -2.84 18.08
N GLY A 102 -12.46 -3.41 16.87
CA GLY A 102 -13.77 -3.81 16.38
C GLY A 102 -14.37 -2.92 15.29
N ALA A 103 -13.68 -1.87 14.85
CA ALA A 103 -14.17 -1.05 13.75
C ALA A 103 -14.06 -1.79 12.40
N THR A 104 -15.08 -1.68 11.57
CA THR A 104 -15.04 -2.05 10.16
C THR A 104 -14.44 -0.92 9.35
N ILE A 105 -13.43 -1.21 8.52
CA ILE A 105 -12.73 -0.17 7.77
C ILE A 105 -12.85 -0.42 6.27
N ILE A 106 -13.31 0.58 5.54
CA ILE A 106 -13.23 0.64 4.09
C ILE A 106 -12.06 1.55 3.75
N TYR A 107 -11.05 0.98 3.09
CA TYR A 107 -9.81 1.66 2.76
C TYR A 107 -9.63 1.71 1.24
N THR A 108 -9.45 2.90 0.66
CA THR A 108 -9.10 3.03 -0.75
C THR A 108 -7.65 3.48 -0.87
N SER A 109 -6.92 2.90 -1.80
CA SER A 109 -5.55 3.29 -2.13
C SER A 109 -5.18 2.79 -3.52
N HIS A 110 -4.26 3.48 -4.17
CA HIS A 110 -3.55 2.99 -5.34
C HIS A 110 -2.14 2.42 -4.99
N TYR A 111 -1.73 2.50 -3.73
CA TYR A 111 -0.50 1.87 -3.22
C TYR A 111 -0.78 0.42 -2.83
N MET A 112 -0.46 -0.51 -3.73
CA MET A 112 -0.76 -1.94 -3.55
C MET A 112 -0.08 -2.55 -2.33
N GLU A 113 1.11 -2.07 -1.98
CA GLU A 113 1.86 -2.51 -0.79
C GLU A 113 1.09 -2.23 0.51
N GLU A 114 0.45 -1.05 0.61
CA GLU A 114 -0.38 -0.71 1.77
C GLU A 114 -1.60 -1.63 1.85
N VAL A 115 -2.25 -1.87 0.70
CA VAL A 115 -3.41 -2.75 0.61
C VAL A 115 -3.06 -4.17 1.02
N GLU A 116 -1.92 -4.71 0.57
CA GLU A 116 -1.42 -6.02 0.99
C GLU A 116 -1.17 -6.10 2.50
N GLN A 117 -0.66 -5.01 3.08
CA GLN A 117 -0.28 -4.96 4.49
C GLN A 117 -1.48 -4.94 5.44
N ILE A 118 -2.55 -4.20 5.11
CA ILE A 118 -3.61 -3.91 6.06
C ILE A 118 -4.98 -4.51 5.71
N CYS A 119 -5.24 -4.83 4.44
CA CYS A 119 -6.56 -5.27 4.02
C CYS A 119 -6.72 -6.79 4.16
N THR A 120 -7.83 -7.20 4.77
CA THR A 120 -8.21 -8.62 4.87
C THR A 120 -8.92 -9.11 3.63
N ARG A 121 -9.61 -8.21 2.93
CA ARG A 121 -10.35 -8.47 1.69
C ARG A 121 -10.21 -7.29 0.74
N ILE A 122 -10.04 -7.56 -0.53
CA ILE A 122 -9.67 -6.55 -1.54
C ILE A 122 -10.64 -6.65 -2.71
N ALA A 123 -11.12 -5.52 -3.18
CA ALA A 123 -11.86 -5.39 -4.43
C ALA A 123 -11.05 -4.54 -5.41
N ILE A 124 -10.72 -5.09 -6.57
CA ILE A 124 -10.05 -4.37 -7.65
C ILE A 124 -11.11 -3.77 -8.56
N MET A 125 -11.00 -2.48 -8.82
CA MET A 125 -11.92 -1.74 -9.67
C MET A 125 -11.21 -1.10 -10.86
N ASP A 126 -11.79 -1.21 -12.05
CA ASP A 126 -11.38 -0.44 -13.25
C ASP A 126 -12.61 0.11 -13.94
N LYS A 127 -12.56 1.36 -14.39
CA LYS A 127 -13.62 2.05 -15.15
C LYS A 127 -15.02 1.94 -14.51
N GLY A 128 -15.07 2.06 -13.18
CA GLY A 128 -16.32 2.00 -12.42
C GLY A 128 -16.90 0.60 -12.23
N SER A 129 -16.21 -0.46 -12.65
CA SER A 129 -16.64 -1.84 -12.49
C SER A 129 -15.71 -2.61 -11.57
N LYS A 130 -16.26 -3.47 -10.71
CA LYS A 130 -15.46 -4.43 -9.92
C LYS A 130 -15.02 -5.57 -10.84
N ILE A 131 -13.70 -5.75 -11.01
CA ILE A 131 -13.09 -6.74 -11.90
C ILE A 131 -12.60 -7.99 -11.17
N ALA A 132 -12.20 -7.85 -9.91
CA ALA A 132 -11.81 -8.97 -9.06
C ALA A 132 -12.10 -8.65 -7.59
N GLU A 133 -12.28 -9.70 -6.78
CA GLU A 133 -12.45 -9.58 -5.33
C GLU A 133 -11.95 -10.85 -4.65
N GLY A 134 -11.27 -10.70 -3.51
CA GLY A 134 -10.77 -11.82 -2.72
C GLY A 134 -9.81 -11.40 -1.63
N THR A 135 -9.19 -12.36 -0.96
CA THR A 135 -8.00 -12.15 -0.15
C THR A 135 -6.78 -11.91 -1.04
N THR A 136 -5.68 -11.44 -0.48
CA THR A 136 -4.42 -11.27 -1.22
C THR A 136 -3.99 -12.57 -1.92
N GLU A 137 -4.06 -13.71 -1.22
CA GLU A 137 -3.68 -15.01 -1.76
C GLU A 137 -4.63 -15.48 -2.87
N GLU A 138 -5.95 -15.27 -2.72
CA GLU A 138 -6.93 -15.59 -3.74
C GLU A 138 -6.66 -14.79 -5.02
N LEU A 139 -6.42 -13.48 -4.90
CA LEU A 139 -6.12 -12.61 -6.03
C LEU A 139 -4.81 -12.99 -6.73
N LYS A 140 -3.74 -13.26 -5.96
CA LYS A 140 -2.45 -13.70 -6.52
C LYS A 140 -2.54 -15.02 -7.28
N ARG A 141 -3.48 -15.90 -6.94
CA ARG A 141 -3.73 -17.17 -7.66
C ARG A 141 -4.51 -16.98 -8.98
N MET A 142 -5.09 -15.80 -9.21
CA MET A 142 -5.83 -15.52 -10.44
C MET A 142 -4.93 -15.26 -11.66
N ILE A 143 -3.66 -14.96 -11.42
CA ILE A 143 -2.68 -14.64 -12.46
C ILE A 143 -1.75 -15.80 -12.76
N LYS A 144 -1.17 -15.78 -13.96
CA LYS A 144 -0.22 -16.82 -14.39
C LYS A 144 1.13 -16.72 -13.72
N ASN A 145 1.52 -15.50 -13.34
CA ASN A 145 2.79 -15.26 -12.67
C ASN A 145 2.79 -15.88 -11.27
N THR A 146 3.71 -16.79 -11.01
CA THR A 146 3.89 -17.40 -9.69
C THR A 146 5.21 -17.02 -9.05
N GLU A 147 6.18 -16.54 -9.86
CA GLU A 147 7.51 -16.15 -9.43
C GLU A 147 8.10 -15.13 -10.40
N THR A 148 8.67 -14.07 -9.87
CA THR A 148 9.45 -13.09 -10.63
C THR A 148 10.89 -13.15 -10.18
N ILE A 149 11.79 -13.45 -11.12
CA ILE A 149 13.23 -13.52 -10.88
C ILE A 149 13.88 -12.29 -11.46
N THR A 150 14.58 -11.54 -10.64
CA THR A 150 15.32 -10.35 -11.04
C THR A 150 16.80 -10.56 -10.83
N ALA A 151 17.61 -10.26 -11.85
CA ALA A 151 19.07 -10.31 -11.79
C ALA A 151 19.66 -8.99 -12.32
N GLU A 152 20.61 -8.43 -11.57
CA GLU A 152 21.38 -7.27 -12.03
C GLU A 152 22.50 -7.75 -12.96
N ILE A 153 22.45 -7.35 -14.23
CA ILE A 153 23.36 -7.77 -15.29
C ILE A 153 23.76 -6.54 -16.10
N LEU A 154 25.05 -6.22 -16.17
CA LEU A 154 25.54 -5.05 -16.92
C LEU A 154 25.37 -5.20 -18.43
N GLN A 155 25.57 -6.41 -18.94
CA GLN A 155 25.39 -6.74 -20.35
C GLN A 155 24.76 -8.12 -20.46
N LEU A 156 23.57 -8.20 -21.06
CA LEU A 156 22.88 -9.46 -21.34
C LEU A 156 23.03 -9.76 -22.83
N PRO A 157 23.80 -10.81 -23.22
CA PRO A 157 23.86 -11.25 -24.61
C PRO A 157 22.51 -11.76 -25.11
N GLU A 158 22.15 -11.48 -26.36
CA GLU A 158 20.84 -11.85 -26.91
C GLU A 158 20.62 -13.38 -26.92
N ASN A 159 21.66 -14.14 -27.22
CA ASN A 159 21.60 -15.61 -27.17
C ASN A 159 21.32 -16.15 -25.74
N VAL A 160 21.72 -15.44 -24.69
CA VAL A 160 21.45 -15.81 -23.31
C VAL A 160 19.99 -15.46 -22.94
N ARG A 161 19.52 -14.33 -23.42
CA ARG A 161 18.12 -13.95 -23.30
C ARG A 161 17.21 -14.98 -23.95
N GLU A 162 17.50 -15.37 -25.21
CA GLU A 162 16.75 -16.40 -25.92
C GLU A 162 16.74 -17.76 -25.19
N GLN A 163 17.88 -18.17 -24.60
CA GLN A 163 17.94 -19.40 -23.79
C GLN A 163 17.03 -19.31 -22.53
N ILE A 164 16.97 -18.16 -21.88
CA ILE A 164 16.09 -17.97 -20.72
C ILE A 164 14.62 -17.94 -21.16
N GLU A 165 14.30 -17.29 -22.27
CA GLU A 165 12.94 -17.26 -22.83
C GLU A 165 12.46 -18.66 -23.29
N ALA A 166 13.40 -19.57 -23.64
CA ALA A 166 13.09 -20.94 -24.03
C ALA A 166 12.83 -21.90 -22.87
N LEU A 167 13.03 -21.49 -21.62
CA LEU A 167 12.71 -22.32 -20.45
C LEU A 167 11.21 -22.56 -20.35
N GLU A 168 10.79 -23.79 -20.04
CA GLU A 168 9.39 -24.24 -20.06
C GLU A 168 8.46 -23.37 -19.19
N HIS A 169 8.97 -22.90 -18.06
CA HIS A 169 8.16 -22.13 -17.08
C HIS A 169 8.34 -20.63 -17.19
N VAL A 170 9.20 -20.14 -18.08
CA VAL A 170 9.40 -18.70 -18.32
C VAL A 170 8.47 -18.27 -19.45
N TYR A 171 7.61 -17.31 -19.20
CA TYR A 171 6.66 -16.81 -20.19
C TYR A 171 6.89 -15.36 -20.61
N ASN A 172 7.71 -14.62 -19.86
CA ASN A 172 8.08 -13.25 -20.19
C ASN A 172 9.47 -12.93 -19.65
N VAL A 173 10.32 -12.36 -20.50
CA VAL A 173 11.64 -11.86 -20.13
C VAL A 173 11.76 -10.41 -20.58
N SER A 174 12.20 -9.54 -19.71
CA SER A 174 12.53 -8.15 -20.03
C SER A 174 13.93 -7.80 -19.52
N TYR A 175 14.62 -6.94 -20.25
CA TYR A 175 15.92 -6.42 -19.86
C TYR A 175 15.93 -4.92 -20.09
N ALA A 176 16.05 -4.15 -19.01
CA ALA A 176 16.16 -2.70 -19.04
C ALA A 176 16.95 -2.23 -17.79
N ASP A 177 17.64 -1.11 -17.91
CA ASP A 177 18.37 -0.49 -16.80
C ASP A 177 19.32 -1.47 -16.07
N ASN A 178 20.02 -2.31 -16.80
CA ASN A 178 20.90 -3.36 -16.29
C ASN A 178 20.19 -4.41 -15.39
N LYS A 179 18.89 -4.57 -15.53
CA LYS A 179 18.09 -5.57 -14.81
C LYS A 179 17.43 -6.52 -15.79
N LEU A 180 17.71 -7.80 -15.65
CA LEU A 180 16.96 -8.90 -16.23
C LEU A 180 15.78 -9.21 -15.29
N VAL A 181 14.57 -9.24 -15.82
CA VAL A 181 13.37 -9.66 -15.10
C VAL A 181 12.71 -10.80 -15.87
N ALA A 182 12.69 -11.98 -15.28
CA ALA A 182 12.03 -13.16 -15.81
C ALA A 182 10.77 -13.48 -15.00
N ARG A 183 9.61 -13.56 -15.66
CA ARG A 183 8.35 -13.97 -15.05
C ARG A 183 8.07 -15.43 -15.35
N CYS A 184 7.81 -16.19 -14.29
CA CYS A 184 7.67 -17.63 -14.38
C CYS A 184 6.26 -18.07 -13.97
N THR A 185 5.75 -19.09 -14.66
CA THR A 185 4.60 -19.87 -14.21
C THR A 185 5.06 -20.95 -13.22
N GLY A 186 4.13 -21.61 -12.52
CA GLY A 186 4.47 -22.63 -11.53
C GLY A 186 5.52 -23.62 -12.01
N GLY A 187 6.64 -23.67 -11.32
CA GLY A 187 7.77 -24.56 -11.58
C GLY A 187 8.62 -24.66 -10.33
N ARG A 188 9.38 -25.77 -10.22
CA ARG A 188 10.38 -25.89 -9.16
C ARG A 188 11.74 -25.57 -9.77
N HIS A 189 12.49 -24.68 -9.10
CA HIS A 189 13.88 -24.39 -9.47
C HIS A 189 14.11 -23.40 -10.63
N ASN A 190 13.12 -22.58 -11.03
CA ASN A 190 13.31 -21.56 -12.08
C ASN A 190 14.56 -20.71 -11.86
N LEU A 191 14.78 -20.23 -10.63
CA LEU A 191 15.97 -19.47 -10.25
C LEU A 191 17.26 -20.24 -10.56
N ILE A 192 17.31 -21.52 -10.22
CA ILE A 192 18.50 -22.37 -10.44
C ILE A 192 18.78 -22.55 -11.93
N GLU A 193 17.76 -22.73 -12.74
CA GLU A 193 17.89 -22.89 -14.19
C GLU A 193 18.41 -21.62 -14.85
N ILE A 194 17.87 -20.47 -14.47
CA ILE A 194 18.36 -19.17 -14.95
C ILE A 194 19.82 -18.93 -14.53
N LEU A 195 20.17 -19.21 -13.27
CA LEU A 195 21.54 -19.06 -12.78
C LEU A 195 22.53 -19.97 -13.53
N LYS A 196 22.14 -21.20 -13.85
CA LYS A 196 22.98 -22.12 -14.68
C LYS A 196 23.23 -21.55 -16.08
N ILE A 197 22.19 -21.04 -16.74
CA ILE A 197 22.35 -20.40 -18.06
C ILE A 197 23.31 -19.22 -17.99
N LEU A 198 23.17 -18.36 -16.99
CA LEU A 198 24.07 -17.21 -16.79
C LEU A 198 25.51 -17.67 -16.54
N GLN A 199 25.71 -18.69 -15.71
CA GLN A 199 27.04 -19.25 -15.40
C GLN A 199 27.69 -19.93 -16.61
N GLU A 200 26.97 -20.76 -17.35
CA GLU A 200 27.47 -21.48 -18.52
C GLU A 200 27.89 -20.52 -19.64
N ASN A 201 27.20 -19.40 -19.77
CA ASN A 201 27.53 -18.33 -20.71
C ASN A 201 28.51 -17.30 -20.18
N GLN A 202 29.07 -17.48 -18.97
CA GLN A 202 30.03 -16.58 -18.31
C GLN A 202 29.51 -15.14 -18.15
N VAL A 203 28.20 -14.97 -18.01
CA VAL A 203 27.57 -13.67 -17.75
C VAL A 203 27.80 -13.26 -16.32
N CYS A 204 28.45 -12.11 -16.12
CA CYS A 204 28.61 -11.54 -14.78
C CYS A 204 27.30 -10.92 -14.32
N PHE A 205 26.83 -11.30 -13.13
CA PHE A 205 25.65 -10.74 -12.50
C PHE A 205 25.97 -10.29 -11.07
N GLY A 206 25.22 -9.29 -10.61
CA GLY A 206 25.28 -8.79 -9.25
C GLY A 206 24.24 -9.46 -8.36
N SER A 207 23.35 -8.66 -7.77
CA SER A 207 22.25 -9.17 -6.95
C SER A 207 21.26 -9.98 -7.77
N VAL A 208 20.86 -11.14 -7.25
CA VAL A 208 19.78 -11.96 -7.81
C VAL A 208 18.79 -12.28 -6.72
N TYR A 209 17.52 -12.08 -6.99
CA TYR A 209 16.44 -12.39 -6.06
C TYR A 209 15.22 -12.94 -6.79
N SER A 210 14.45 -13.73 -6.07
CA SER A 210 13.20 -14.30 -6.51
C SER A 210 12.09 -13.82 -5.58
N GLU A 211 11.00 -13.36 -6.15
CA GLU A 211 9.85 -12.81 -5.41
C GLU A 211 8.56 -13.47 -5.88
N GLN A 212 7.65 -13.65 -4.93
CA GLN A 212 6.28 -14.04 -5.27
C GLN A 212 5.55 -12.84 -5.89
N PRO A 213 4.51 -13.07 -6.70
CA PRO A 213 3.76 -11.99 -7.31
C PRO A 213 3.15 -11.06 -6.25
N THR A 214 3.13 -9.79 -6.58
CA THR A 214 2.52 -8.74 -5.78
C THR A 214 1.09 -8.45 -6.25
N LEU A 215 0.30 -7.73 -5.46
CA LEU A 215 -0.99 -7.22 -5.95
C LEU A 215 -0.84 -6.27 -7.15
N ASN A 216 0.31 -5.61 -7.28
CA ASN A 216 0.61 -4.80 -8.45
C ASN A 216 0.69 -5.66 -9.73
N ASP A 217 1.31 -6.84 -9.65
CA ASP A 217 1.35 -7.80 -10.77
C ASP A 217 -0.06 -8.28 -11.11
N VAL A 218 -0.88 -8.56 -10.10
CA VAL A 218 -2.29 -8.93 -10.28
C VAL A 218 -3.05 -7.82 -11.00
N PHE A 219 -2.91 -6.58 -10.55
CA PHE A 219 -3.57 -5.44 -11.16
C PHE A 219 -3.15 -5.26 -12.62
N LEU A 220 -1.86 -5.33 -12.91
CA LEU A 220 -1.31 -5.19 -14.26
C LEU A 220 -1.80 -6.28 -15.20
N GLU A 221 -1.81 -7.54 -14.74
CA GLU A 221 -2.21 -8.68 -15.59
C GLU A 221 -3.73 -8.65 -15.87
N ILE A 222 -4.56 -8.34 -14.86
CA ILE A 222 -6.02 -8.33 -15.02
C ILE A 222 -6.50 -7.10 -15.82
N THR A 223 -5.89 -5.92 -15.63
CA THR A 223 -6.31 -4.69 -16.32
C THR A 223 -5.60 -4.46 -17.64
N GLY A 224 -4.47 -5.12 -17.86
CA GLY A 224 -3.59 -4.87 -19.01
C GLY A 224 -2.97 -3.47 -19.03
N LYS A 225 -2.90 -2.78 -17.88
CA LYS A 225 -2.43 -1.40 -17.76
C LYS A 225 -1.53 -1.23 -16.55
N ALA A 226 -0.43 -0.47 -16.72
CA ALA A 226 0.32 0.05 -15.60
C ALA A 226 -0.56 0.94 -14.72
N LEU A 227 -0.31 0.90 -13.40
CA LEU A 227 -0.88 1.88 -12.49
C LEU A 227 -0.56 3.27 -13.04
N ARG A 228 -1.58 4.06 -13.26
CA ARG A 228 -1.38 5.43 -13.70
C ARG A 228 -1.09 6.26 -12.47
N ASP A 229 0.17 6.56 -12.23
CA ASP A 229 0.54 7.75 -11.49
C ASP A 229 0.03 8.94 -12.32
N LYS A 230 -1.11 9.46 -11.96
CA LYS A 230 -1.53 10.77 -12.47
C LYS A 230 -0.82 11.81 -11.63
N GLU A 231 0.08 12.54 -12.30
CA GLU A 231 0.56 13.85 -11.89
C GLU A 231 -0.56 14.76 -11.37
#